data_ec7f03c78f4a19815d5eb635b11aaf16
#
_entry.id   ec7f03c78f4a19815d5eb635b11aaf16
#
_cell.length_a   1.000
_cell.length_b   1.000
_cell.length_c   1.000
_cell.angle_alpha   90.00
_cell.angle_beta   90.00
_cell.angle_gamma   90.00
#
_symmetry.space_group_name_H-M   'P 1'
#
loop_
_entity.id
_entity.type
_entity.pdbx_description
1 polymer ?
#
loop_
_entity_poly.entity_id
_entity_poly.type
_entity_poly.pdbx_seq_one_letter_code
_entity_poly.pdbx_strand_id
1 'polypeptide(L)'
;GGRVIYTAEDSPIQKPIICYQETIWESLKRIASHKKSYLIPDIKTGNSNLWVGMRKGKEIQEELSAADIKVVVKKKYTAKEDGKAKMIYYLQSRSYYPLGDWVELQGRKYIIFELKAEIDKGELWFSYKLSPAYDIETEMYYHEKITGMSLEGTVEETRNEEVRVSFVADKCEGKWFFPWKPETGNTLYAVPEVGAKVMVYFMNHEESSGIAIRCISEKEEKYQLQNKFVATPEGGRVELLSSSLNITKKGEVMELSDSSAVYFGGGKVEIEADGKVKFNAK
;
A
#
# COMPACT_ATOMS: atom_id res chain seq x y z
N GLY A 1 -5.08 29.27 -10.44
CA GLY A 1 -4.72 27.95 -9.96
C GLY A 1 -5.06 27.79 -8.49
N GLY A 2 -5.43 26.59 -8.07
CA GLY A 2 -5.74 26.27 -6.68
C GLY A 2 -4.51 26.29 -5.79
N ARG A 3 -4.73 26.41 -4.50
CA ARG A 3 -3.68 26.36 -3.46
C ARG A 3 -3.96 25.23 -2.49
N VAL A 4 -2.91 24.54 -2.07
CA VAL A 4 -2.96 23.59 -0.96
C VAL A 4 -2.42 24.27 0.28
N ILE A 5 -3.22 24.30 1.36
CA ILE A 5 -2.90 24.97 2.62
C ILE A 5 -2.78 23.89 3.70
N TYR A 6 -1.59 23.74 4.25
CA TYR A 6 -1.30 22.76 5.29
C TYR A 6 -1.51 23.35 6.68
N THR A 7 -2.33 22.69 7.48
CA THR A 7 -2.56 22.97 8.91
C THR A 7 -2.35 21.72 9.75
N ALA A 8 -2.21 20.57 9.12
CA ALA A 8 -1.83 19.31 9.76
C ALA A 8 -0.34 19.28 10.08
N GLU A 9 0.04 18.42 11.02
CA GLU A 9 1.44 18.14 11.30
C GLU A 9 2.12 17.48 10.11
N ASP A 10 3.27 18.00 9.69
CA ASP A 10 4.06 17.44 8.61
C ASP A 10 4.92 16.29 9.14
N SER A 11 4.42 15.08 8.98
CA SER A 11 5.10 13.83 9.36
C SER A 11 5.04 12.83 8.21
N PRO A 12 6.10 12.05 7.98
CA PRO A 12 6.07 11.01 6.94
C PRO A 12 5.07 9.90 7.30
N ILE A 13 4.38 9.37 6.28
CA ILE A 13 3.61 8.14 6.42
C ILE A 13 4.60 6.98 6.34
N GLN A 14 4.72 6.22 7.43
CA GLN A 14 5.64 5.07 7.53
C GLN A 14 4.98 3.76 7.05
N LYS A 15 4.23 3.84 5.96
CA LYS A 15 3.53 2.72 5.33
C LYS A 15 3.57 2.86 3.82
N PRO A 16 3.55 1.76 3.06
CA PRO A 16 3.31 1.83 1.63
C PRO A 16 1.93 2.45 1.36
N ILE A 17 1.87 3.31 0.36
CA ILE A 17 0.63 3.87 -0.18
C ILE A 17 0.68 3.65 -1.68
N ILE A 18 -0.27 2.88 -2.20
CA ILE A 18 -0.32 2.49 -3.61
C ILE A 18 -1.61 3.06 -4.21
N CYS A 19 -1.49 3.88 -5.25
CA CYS A 19 -2.64 4.42 -5.96
C CYS A 19 -3.12 3.41 -7.02
N TYR A 20 -4.11 2.59 -6.69
CA TYR A 20 -4.68 1.59 -7.57
C TYR A 20 -6.20 1.72 -7.66
N GLN A 21 -6.73 1.90 -8.88
CA GLN A 21 -8.17 2.04 -9.13
C GLN A 21 -8.90 3.07 -8.23
N GLU A 22 -8.17 4.09 -7.78
CA GLU A 22 -8.68 5.20 -7.00
C GLU A 22 -8.63 6.50 -7.80
N THR A 23 -9.57 7.38 -7.54
CA THR A 23 -9.46 8.77 -7.96
C THR A 23 -8.42 9.49 -7.11
N ILE A 24 -7.84 10.56 -7.63
CA ILE A 24 -6.91 11.41 -6.85
C ILE A 24 -7.56 11.86 -5.53
N TRP A 25 -8.85 12.17 -5.56
CA TRP A 25 -9.59 12.59 -4.37
C TRP A 25 -9.72 11.47 -3.33
N GLU A 26 -10.01 10.24 -3.75
CA GLU A 26 -10.05 9.07 -2.86
C GLU A 26 -8.69 8.82 -2.22
N SER A 27 -7.61 8.81 -3.01
CA SER A 27 -6.24 8.63 -2.52
C SER A 27 -5.85 9.73 -1.53
N LEU A 28 -6.14 10.99 -1.82
CA LEU A 28 -5.83 12.11 -0.92
C LEU A 28 -6.61 12.02 0.40
N LYS A 29 -7.90 11.62 0.37
CA LYS A 29 -8.68 11.40 1.60
C LYS A 29 -8.06 10.28 2.45
N ARG A 30 -7.65 9.20 1.82
CA ARG A 30 -7.01 8.07 2.48
C ARG A 30 -5.67 8.48 3.09
N ILE A 31 -4.81 9.18 2.36
CA ILE A 31 -3.55 9.73 2.85
C ILE A 31 -3.78 10.66 4.05
N ALA A 32 -4.74 11.57 3.96
CA ALA A 32 -5.08 12.47 5.06
C ALA A 32 -5.57 11.72 6.30
N SER A 33 -6.39 10.68 6.12
CA SER A 33 -6.91 9.86 7.22
C SER A 33 -5.79 9.14 7.98
N HIS A 34 -4.76 8.63 7.29
CA HIS A 34 -3.59 8.02 7.91
C HIS A 34 -2.76 9.01 8.75
N LYS A 35 -2.87 10.30 8.42
CA LYS A 35 -2.30 11.40 9.24
C LYS A 35 -3.28 11.94 10.30
N LYS A 36 -4.39 11.26 10.52
CA LYS A 36 -5.48 11.73 11.40
C LYS A 36 -5.92 13.15 11.07
N SER A 37 -5.98 13.46 9.79
CA SER A 37 -6.20 14.80 9.26
C SER A 37 -7.40 14.85 8.34
N TYR A 38 -7.83 16.07 8.01
CA TYR A 38 -8.97 16.33 7.15
C TYR A 38 -8.53 16.86 5.80
N LEU A 39 -9.35 16.61 4.77
CA LEU A 39 -9.30 17.35 3.52
C LEU A 39 -10.55 18.21 3.43
N ILE A 40 -10.38 19.51 3.41
CA ILE A 40 -11.48 20.48 3.36
C ILE A 40 -11.34 21.30 2.06
N PRO A 41 -12.21 21.08 1.06
CA PRO A 41 -12.23 21.92 -0.12
C PRO A 41 -12.80 23.31 0.23
N ASP A 42 -12.25 24.34 -0.39
CA ASP A 42 -12.75 25.69 -0.26
C ASP A 42 -13.93 25.89 -1.22
N ILE A 43 -15.13 25.77 -0.71
CA ILE A 43 -16.37 25.92 -1.47
C ILE A 43 -16.82 27.40 -1.63
N LYS A 44 -16.17 28.32 -0.90
CA LYS A 44 -16.61 29.71 -0.81
C LYS A 44 -16.03 30.60 -1.91
N THR A 45 -14.77 30.39 -2.27
CA THR A 45 -14.06 31.31 -3.16
C THR A 45 -14.19 30.95 -4.64
N GLY A 46 -14.77 29.79 -4.97
CA GLY A 46 -14.81 29.26 -6.34
C GLY A 46 -13.44 28.86 -6.90
N ASN A 47 -12.38 28.99 -6.10
CA ASN A 47 -11.04 28.53 -6.43
C ASN A 47 -10.84 27.08 -5.99
N SER A 48 -10.00 26.34 -6.70
CA SER A 48 -9.64 24.94 -6.32
C SER A 48 -8.68 24.93 -5.13
N ASN A 49 -9.01 25.60 -4.03
CA ASN A 49 -8.21 25.58 -2.82
C ASN A 49 -8.55 24.36 -1.96
N LEU A 50 -7.55 23.77 -1.34
CA LEU A 50 -7.68 22.60 -0.50
C LEU A 50 -6.92 22.81 0.82
N TRP A 51 -7.57 22.55 1.93
CA TRP A 51 -6.96 22.52 3.26
C TRP A 51 -6.63 21.08 3.61
N VAL A 52 -5.39 20.84 4.01
CA VAL A 52 -4.95 19.58 4.61
C VAL A 52 -4.80 19.83 6.11
N GLY A 53 -5.75 19.31 6.88
CA GLY A 53 -5.91 19.63 8.29
C GLY A 53 -7.11 20.54 8.57
N MET A 54 -7.48 20.66 9.85
CA MET A 54 -8.56 21.55 10.26
C MET A 54 -8.13 23.01 10.07
N ARG A 55 -8.96 23.77 9.36
CA ARG A 55 -8.74 25.21 9.19
C ARG A 55 -8.68 25.92 10.57
N LYS A 56 -7.74 26.84 10.75
CA LYS A 56 -7.73 27.76 11.88
C LYS A 56 -8.82 28.81 11.68
N GLY A 57 -9.99 28.56 12.26
CA GLY A 57 -11.15 29.42 12.14
C GLY A 57 -11.17 30.56 13.13
N LYS A 58 -12.23 31.36 13.03
CA LYS A 58 -12.49 32.52 13.89
C LYS A 58 -13.54 32.16 14.95
N GLU A 59 -13.58 32.96 16.00
CA GLU A 59 -14.67 32.91 16.96
C GLU A 59 -15.97 33.42 16.31
N ILE A 60 -17.05 32.70 16.55
CA ILE A 60 -18.40 33.14 16.17
C ILE A 60 -18.89 34.06 17.26
N GLN A 61 -19.02 35.35 16.93
CA GLN A 61 -19.39 36.41 17.90
C GLN A 61 -20.91 36.64 18.01
N GLU A 62 -21.71 35.93 17.21
CA GLU A 62 -23.16 36.00 17.31
C GLU A 62 -23.62 35.30 18.59
N GLU A 63 -24.59 35.92 19.32
CA GLU A 63 -25.26 35.25 20.44
C GLU A 63 -26.02 34.04 19.92
N LEU A 64 -25.39 32.87 20.07
CA LEU A 64 -26.06 31.61 19.80
C LEU A 64 -27.07 31.39 20.94
N SER A 65 -28.35 31.53 20.66
CA SER A 65 -29.38 31.28 21.64
C SER A 65 -29.32 29.82 22.10
N ALA A 66 -29.49 29.57 23.37
CA ALA A 66 -29.49 28.19 23.90
C ALA A 66 -30.57 27.30 23.27
N ALA A 67 -31.58 27.89 22.61
CA ALA A 67 -32.62 27.19 21.87
C ALA A 67 -32.10 26.58 20.55
N ASP A 68 -31.04 27.16 19.97
CA ASP A 68 -30.46 26.73 18.70
C ASP A 68 -29.42 25.61 18.89
N ILE A 69 -29.09 25.26 20.13
CA ILE A 69 -28.07 24.26 20.45
C ILE A 69 -28.70 23.02 21.06
N LYS A 70 -28.67 21.92 20.33
CA LYS A 70 -29.06 20.60 20.84
C LYS A 70 -27.83 19.83 21.29
N VAL A 71 -27.72 19.53 22.59
CA VAL A 71 -26.65 18.72 23.14
C VAL A 71 -26.93 17.22 22.91
N VAL A 72 -26.02 16.51 22.29
CA VAL A 72 -26.05 15.05 22.20
C VAL A 72 -24.75 14.47 22.74
N VAL A 73 -24.84 13.72 23.84
CA VAL A 73 -23.71 12.97 24.39
C VAL A 73 -23.60 11.65 23.65
N LYS A 74 -22.54 11.48 22.83
CA LYS A 74 -22.20 10.20 22.19
C LYS A 74 -21.19 9.48 23.08
N LYS A 75 -21.61 8.40 23.74
CA LYS A 75 -20.66 7.45 24.34
C LYS A 75 -20.12 6.55 23.22
N LYS A 76 -18.84 6.70 22.86
CA LYS A 76 -18.16 5.75 22.01
C LYS A 76 -17.46 4.73 22.91
N TYR A 77 -17.99 3.51 22.94
CA TYR A 77 -17.27 2.38 23.52
C TYR A 77 -16.18 2.00 22.51
N THR A 78 -14.95 2.41 22.73
CA THR A 78 -13.78 1.80 22.08
C THR A 78 -13.38 0.59 22.93
N ALA A 79 -12.93 -0.48 22.30
CA ALA A 79 -12.45 -1.69 22.97
C ALA A 79 -11.19 -1.49 23.83
N LYS A 80 -10.68 -0.28 23.96
CA LYS A 80 -9.69 0.16 24.93
C LYS A 80 -10.42 0.89 26.06
N GLU A 81 -10.10 0.51 27.28
CA GLU A 81 -10.75 0.82 28.56
C GLU A 81 -11.01 2.30 28.91
N ASP A 82 -10.65 3.25 28.10
CA ASP A 82 -10.93 4.67 28.30
C ASP A 82 -12.25 5.11 27.68
N GLY A 83 -13.36 4.58 28.15
CA GLY A 83 -14.72 4.97 27.75
C GLY A 83 -15.04 6.43 28.04
N LYS A 84 -14.25 7.39 27.54
CA LYS A 84 -14.53 8.81 27.66
C LYS A 84 -15.77 9.16 26.86
N ALA A 85 -16.76 9.71 27.54
CA ALA A 85 -17.94 10.27 26.88
C ALA A 85 -17.51 11.48 26.04
N LYS A 86 -17.70 11.42 24.72
CA LYS A 86 -17.48 12.58 23.83
C LYS A 86 -18.72 13.44 23.80
N MET A 87 -18.54 14.75 23.97
CA MET A 87 -19.63 15.71 23.91
C MET A 87 -19.65 16.37 22.53
N ILE A 88 -20.73 16.15 21.79
CA ILE A 88 -20.98 16.78 20.50
C ILE A 88 -22.21 17.69 20.65
N TYR A 89 -22.04 18.97 20.32
CA TYR A 89 -23.13 19.92 20.23
C TYR A 89 -23.64 19.99 18.80
N TYR A 90 -24.96 20.05 18.63
CA TYR A 90 -25.62 20.30 17.36
C TYR A 90 -26.16 21.71 17.36
N LEU A 91 -25.81 22.46 16.33
CA LEU A 91 -26.30 23.82 16.10
C LEU A 91 -27.00 23.86 14.74
N GLN A 92 -28.16 24.48 14.66
CA GLN A 92 -28.80 24.85 13.39
C GLN A 92 -28.85 26.36 13.28
N SER A 93 -28.53 26.89 12.10
CA SER A 93 -28.56 28.32 11.82
C SER A 93 -28.84 28.58 10.34
N ARG A 94 -29.37 29.77 10.04
CA ARG A 94 -29.44 30.30 8.68
C ARG A 94 -28.12 30.96 8.24
N SER A 95 -27.27 31.30 9.20
CA SER A 95 -25.95 31.86 8.94
C SER A 95 -24.94 30.78 8.61
N TYR A 96 -24.09 31.03 7.63
CA TYR A 96 -23.01 30.12 7.23
C TYR A 96 -21.75 30.39 8.05
N TYR A 97 -21.30 29.38 8.78
CA TYR A 97 -20.02 29.36 9.48
C TYR A 97 -19.11 28.28 8.88
N PRO A 98 -17.90 28.62 8.42
CA PRO A 98 -16.97 27.64 7.86
C PRO A 98 -16.50 26.59 8.87
N LEU A 99 -16.13 25.40 8.37
CA LEU A 99 -15.43 24.40 9.18
C LEU A 99 -14.18 24.99 9.82
N GLY A 100 -13.96 24.68 11.10
CA GLY A 100 -12.86 25.22 11.91
C GLY A 100 -13.19 26.49 12.66
N ASP A 101 -14.29 27.21 12.34
CA ASP A 101 -14.79 28.29 13.22
C ASP A 101 -15.27 27.69 14.53
N TRP A 102 -15.28 28.47 15.59
CA TRP A 102 -15.51 27.98 16.94
C TRP A 102 -16.34 28.92 17.79
N VAL A 103 -16.94 28.35 18.81
CA VAL A 103 -17.67 29.06 19.86
C VAL A 103 -17.08 28.70 21.21
N GLU A 104 -17.17 29.62 22.16
CA GLU A 104 -16.88 29.34 23.57
C GLU A 104 -18.19 29.04 24.31
N LEU A 105 -18.26 27.83 24.86
CA LEU A 105 -19.39 27.40 25.69
C LEU A 105 -18.86 26.97 27.06
N GLN A 106 -19.34 27.59 28.12
CA GLN A 106 -18.94 27.28 29.52
C GLN A 106 -17.39 27.28 29.70
N GLY A 107 -16.72 28.28 29.15
CA GLY A 107 -15.25 28.42 29.24
C GLY A 107 -14.46 27.41 28.46
N ARG A 108 -15.08 26.70 27.51
CA ARG A 108 -14.42 25.75 26.62
C ARG A 108 -14.67 26.08 25.16
N LYS A 109 -13.63 25.89 24.34
CA LYS A 109 -13.67 26.08 22.90
C LYS A 109 -14.21 24.84 22.20
N TYR A 110 -15.28 25.02 21.41
CA TYR A 110 -15.89 24.01 20.56
C TYR A 110 -15.75 24.41 19.10
N ILE A 111 -15.19 23.52 18.29
CA ILE A 111 -14.86 23.76 16.88
C ILE A 111 -15.91 23.09 16.00
N ILE A 112 -16.36 23.78 14.96
CA ILE A 112 -17.19 23.19 13.91
C ILE A 112 -16.35 22.21 13.11
N PHE A 113 -16.68 20.91 13.20
CA PHE A 113 -15.98 19.87 12.46
C PHE A 113 -16.82 19.19 11.38
N GLU A 114 -18.14 19.39 11.39
CA GLU A 114 -19.06 18.91 10.36
C GLU A 114 -20.10 19.99 10.07
N LEU A 115 -20.41 20.14 8.78
CA LEU A 115 -21.37 21.08 8.25
C LEU A 115 -22.26 20.37 7.23
N LYS A 116 -23.57 20.50 7.36
CA LYS A 116 -24.56 20.07 6.38
C LYS A 116 -25.43 21.27 6.00
N ALA A 117 -25.62 21.50 4.72
CA ALA A 117 -26.54 22.49 4.19
C ALA A 117 -27.77 21.79 3.61
N GLU A 118 -28.96 22.25 3.96
CA GLU A 118 -30.23 21.71 3.49
C GLU A 118 -31.21 22.83 3.18
N ILE A 119 -32.05 22.61 2.15
CA ILE A 119 -33.17 23.49 1.87
C ILE A 119 -34.41 22.84 2.50
N ASP A 120 -35.00 23.50 3.50
CA ASP A 120 -36.26 23.10 4.11
C ASP A 120 -37.31 24.20 3.86
N LYS A 121 -38.44 23.81 3.27
CA LYS A 121 -39.57 24.71 2.94
C LYS A 121 -39.15 25.99 2.18
N GLY A 122 -38.14 25.87 1.31
CA GLY A 122 -37.61 26.98 0.52
C GLY A 122 -36.59 27.85 1.22
N GLU A 123 -36.21 27.55 2.44
CA GLU A 123 -35.18 28.26 3.22
C GLU A 123 -33.91 27.41 3.32
N LEU A 124 -32.73 28.06 3.21
CA LEU A 124 -31.44 27.40 3.39
C LEU A 124 -31.07 27.36 4.87
N TRP A 125 -30.87 26.13 5.37
CA TRP A 125 -30.46 25.84 6.74
C TRP A 125 -29.10 25.17 6.77
N PHE A 126 -28.30 25.50 7.75
CA PHE A 126 -27.02 24.88 8.03
C PHE A 126 -27.09 24.14 9.37
N SER A 127 -26.74 22.88 9.36
CA SER A 127 -26.60 22.02 10.55
C SER A 127 -25.13 21.78 10.84
N TYR A 128 -24.72 22.07 12.04
CA TYR A 128 -23.32 22.00 12.48
C TYR A 128 -23.16 20.96 13.57
N LYS A 129 -22.01 20.28 13.58
CA LYS A 129 -21.53 19.54 14.73
C LYS A 129 -20.29 20.21 15.28
N LEU A 130 -20.29 20.43 16.58
CA LEU A 130 -19.21 21.08 17.32
C LEU A 130 -18.68 20.14 18.39
N SER A 131 -17.36 20.14 18.55
CA SER A 131 -16.66 19.36 19.58
C SER A 131 -15.39 20.06 20.01
N PRO A 132 -14.85 19.79 21.21
CA PRO A 132 -13.50 20.17 21.55
C PRO A 132 -12.50 19.55 20.58
N ALA A 133 -11.40 20.23 20.26
CA ALA A 133 -10.41 19.79 19.28
C ALA A 133 -9.89 18.37 19.55
N TYR A 134 -9.68 18.02 20.81
CA TYR A 134 -9.15 16.72 21.23
C TYR A 134 -10.14 15.54 21.09
N ASP A 135 -11.44 15.84 20.92
CA ASP A 135 -12.50 14.85 20.73
C ASP A 135 -12.86 14.63 19.25
N ILE A 136 -12.29 15.46 18.35
CA ILE A 136 -12.54 15.35 16.92
C ILE A 136 -11.68 14.21 16.37
N GLU A 137 -12.30 13.09 16.02
CA GLU A 137 -11.65 11.96 15.37
C GLU A 137 -11.87 11.98 13.87
N THR A 138 -10.82 11.66 13.14
CA THR A 138 -10.91 11.34 11.73
C THR A 138 -11.15 9.84 11.56
N GLU A 139 -12.09 9.48 10.71
CA GLU A 139 -12.25 8.10 10.27
C GLU A 139 -11.03 7.70 9.45
N MET A 140 -10.48 6.51 9.72
CA MET A 140 -9.38 5.98 8.92
C MET A 140 -9.93 5.26 7.71
N TYR A 141 -9.46 5.64 6.53
CA TYR A 141 -9.80 5.00 5.26
C TYR A 141 -8.71 4.04 4.84
N TYR A 142 -9.11 2.87 4.39
CA TYR A 142 -8.25 1.82 3.88
C TYR A 142 -8.44 1.64 2.38
N HIS A 143 -7.54 0.90 1.77
CA HIS A 143 -7.60 0.63 0.34
C HIS A 143 -8.42 -0.64 0.03
N GLU A 144 -9.74 -0.55 0.12
CA GLU A 144 -10.62 -1.71 -0.05
C GLU A 144 -10.43 -2.42 -1.40
N LYS A 145 -10.15 -1.67 -2.47
CA LYS A 145 -10.01 -2.21 -3.83
C LYS A 145 -8.74 -3.02 -4.05
N ILE A 146 -7.74 -2.94 -3.16
CA ILE A 146 -6.51 -3.71 -3.28
C ILE A 146 -6.63 -5.10 -2.65
N THR A 147 -7.61 -5.32 -1.80
CA THR A 147 -7.83 -6.60 -1.10
C THR A 147 -8.01 -7.74 -2.09
N GLY A 148 -7.18 -8.78 -1.97
CA GLY A 148 -7.21 -9.95 -2.85
C GLY A 148 -6.61 -9.71 -4.24
N MET A 149 -6.05 -8.53 -4.51
CA MET A 149 -5.45 -8.22 -5.80
C MET A 149 -3.97 -8.61 -5.83
N SER A 150 -3.51 -8.95 -7.02
CA SER A 150 -2.09 -9.11 -7.32
C SER A 150 -1.67 -8.01 -8.30
N LEU A 151 -0.71 -7.19 -7.91
CA LEU A 151 -0.19 -6.11 -8.74
C LEU A 151 1.18 -6.46 -9.29
N GLU A 152 1.37 -6.16 -10.58
CA GLU A 152 2.66 -6.29 -11.25
C GLU A 152 3.58 -5.15 -10.85
N GLY A 153 4.84 -5.48 -10.59
CA GLY A 153 5.88 -4.51 -10.35
C GLY A 153 7.26 -5.02 -10.70
N THR A 154 8.22 -4.11 -10.74
CA THR A 154 9.63 -4.39 -11.04
C THR A 154 10.44 -4.35 -9.76
N VAL A 155 11.31 -5.31 -9.56
CA VAL A 155 12.23 -5.37 -8.42
C VAL A 155 13.32 -4.31 -8.57
N GLU A 156 13.39 -3.38 -7.64
CA GLU A 156 14.40 -2.32 -7.57
C GLU A 156 15.59 -2.71 -6.69
N GLU A 157 15.34 -3.53 -5.68
CA GLU A 157 16.34 -3.99 -4.73
C GLU A 157 15.89 -5.31 -4.10
N THR A 158 16.86 -6.17 -3.82
CA THR A 158 16.66 -7.41 -3.09
C THR A 158 17.51 -7.42 -1.83
N ARG A 159 16.91 -7.71 -0.70
CA ARG A 159 17.58 -7.78 0.60
C ARG A 159 17.04 -8.93 1.42
N ASN A 160 17.89 -9.91 1.72
CA ASN A 160 17.46 -11.15 2.38
C ASN A 160 16.30 -11.80 1.61
N GLU A 161 15.17 -12.05 2.28
CA GLU A 161 13.93 -12.59 1.69
C GLU A 161 12.88 -11.51 1.45
N GLU A 162 13.31 -10.30 1.13
CA GLU A 162 12.45 -9.16 0.82
C GLU A 162 12.85 -8.52 -0.50
N VAL A 163 11.87 -8.02 -1.23
CA VAL A 163 12.07 -7.29 -2.48
C VAL A 163 11.44 -5.91 -2.39
N ARG A 164 12.16 -4.89 -2.81
CA ARG A 164 11.64 -3.55 -2.99
C ARG A 164 11.10 -3.44 -4.41
N VAL A 165 9.84 -3.05 -4.53
CA VAL A 165 9.11 -3.13 -5.79
C VAL A 165 8.54 -1.77 -6.19
N SER A 166 8.75 -1.38 -7.45
CA SER A 166 8.03 -0.28 -8.10
C SER A 166 6.84 -0.85 -8.88
N PHE A 167 5.64 -0.36 -8.61
CA PHE A 167 4.42 -0.85 -9.26
C PHE A 167 4.11 -0.09 -10.55
N VAL A 168 3.73 -0.84 -11.58
CA VAL A 168 3.27 -0.26 -12.86
C VAL A 168 2.06 0.67 -12.65
N ALA A 169 1.19 0.32 -11.71
CA ALA A 169 -0.01 1.09 -11.39
C ALA A 169 0.28 2.45 -10.77
N ASP A 170 1.37 2.60 -10.00
CA ASP A 170 1.65 3.80 -9.21
C ASP A 170 2.63 4.77 -9.89
N LYS A 171 3.38 4.31 -10.88
CA LYS A 171 4.40 5.09 -11.62
C LYS A 171 5.42 5.81 -10.71
N CYS A 172 5.55 5.38 -9.47
CA CYS A 172 6.48 5.91 -8.48
C CYS A 172 7.59 4.90 -8.20
N GLU A 173 8.77 5.39 -7.88
CA GLU A 173 9.85 4.54 -7.38
C GLU A 173 9.42 3.84 -6.09
N GLY A 174 9.53 2.52 -6.07
CA GLY A 174 9.23 1.72 -4.89
C GLY A 174 10.14 2.07 -3.73
N LYS A 175 9.58 2.37 -2.57
CA LYS A 175 10.34 2.64 -1.33
C LYS A 175 10.21 1.54 -0.31
N TRP A 176 9.27 0.62 -0.51
CA TRP A 176 8.90 -0.38 0.48
C TRP A 176 9.34 -1.76 0.07
N PHE A 177 9.78 -2.54 1.06
CA PHE A 177 10.11 -3.94 0.91
C PHE A 177 8.89 -4.79 1.21
N PHE A 178 8.69 -5.82 0.38
CA PHE A 178 7.67 -6.84 0.53
C PHE A 178 8.35 -8.19 0.72
N PRO A 179 7.88 -9.03 1.66
CA PRO A 179 8.40 -10.37 1.84
C PRO A 179 8.29 -11.19 0.55
N TRP A 180 9.35 -11.88 0.19
CA TRP A 180 9.35 -12.87 -0.90
C TRP A 180 8.87 -14.21 -0.36
N LYS A 181 7.70 -14.65 -0.80
CA LYS A 181 7.07 -15.93 -0.40
C LYS A 181 6.56 -16.65 -1.64
N PRO A 182 7.46 -17.30 -2.42
CA PRO A 182 7.09 -17.94 -3.66
C PRO A 182 6.18 -19.15 -3.44
N GLU A 183 5.33 -19.44 -4.42
CA GLU A 183 4.46 -20.63 -4.41
C GLU A 183 5.23 -21.95 -4.40
N THR A 184 6.49 -21.94 -4.88
CA THR A 184 7.38 -23.10 -4.87
C THR A 184 7.78 -23.55 -3.46
N GLY A 185 7.53 -22.73 -2.45
CA GLY A 185 7.75 -23.05 -1.05
C GLY A 185 9.18 -23.49 -0.77
N ASN A 186 9.33 -24.65 -0.12
CA ASN A 186 10.63 -25.20 0.26
C ASN A 186 11.33 -26.00 -0.86
N THR A 187 10.72 -26.13 -2.02
CA THR A 187 11.24 -26.99 -3.10
C THR A 187 12.37 -26.32 -3.89
N LEU A 188 12.26 -24.99 -4.07
CA LEU A 188 13.25 -24.20 -4.79
C LEU A 188 13.44 -22.87 -4.09
N TYR A 189 14.67 -22.62 -3.63
CA TYR A 189 15.04 -21.31 -3.11
C TYR A 189 15.64 -20.46 -4.24
N ALA A 190 14.90 -19.44 -4.65
CA ALA A 190 15.37 -18.45 -5.61
C ALA A 190 14.71 -17.11 -5.27
N VAL A 191 15.53 -16.09 -5.07
CA VAL A 191 15.04 -14.72 -4.82
C VAL A 191 15.13 -13.93 -6.11
N PRO A 192 14.14 -13.11 -6.47
CA PRO A 192 14.15 -12.33 -7.68
C PRO A 192 15.35 -11.37 -7.74
N GLU A 193 15.92 -11.23 -8.90
CA GLU A 193 16.98 -10.26 -9.16
C GLU A 193 16.41 -8.87 -9.40
N VAL A 194 17.29 -7.86 -9.27
CA VAL A 194 16.95 -6.48 -9.65
C VAL A 194 16.58 -6.44 -11.14
N GLY A 195 15.49 -5.77 -11.47
CA GLY A 195 14.92 -5.70 -12.81
C GLY A 195 13.91 -6.82 -13.12
N ALA A 196 13.81 -7.88 -12.31
CA ALA A 196 12.80 -8.91 -12.50
C ALA A 196 11.38 -8.36 -12.26
N LYS A 197 10.43 -8.81 -13.07
CA LYS A 197 9.01 -8.56 -12.83
C LYS A 197 8.44 -9.57 -11.85
N VAL A 198 7.68 -9.06 -10.89
CA VAL A 198 7.05 -9.86 -9.83
C VAL A 198 5.58 -9.49 -9.66
N MET A 199 4.83 -10.44 -9.11
CA MET A 199 3.47 -10.18 -8.64
C MET A 199 3.50 -10.05 -7.12
N VAL A 200 2.95 -8.94 -6.62
CA VAL A 200 2.74 -8.71 -5.19
C VAL A 200 1.25 -8.87 -4.90
N TYR A 201 0.92 -9.84 -4.06
CA TYR A 201 -0.44 -10.13 -3.62
C TYR A 201 -0.76 -9.43 -2.30
N PHE A 202 -1.92 -8.78 -2.22
CA PHE A 202 -2.39 -8.06 -1.04
C PHE A 202 -3.51 -8.82 -0.35
N MET A 203 -3.24 -9.32 0.84
CA MET A 203 -4.19 -10.17 1.58
C MET A 203 -5.40 -9.41 2.12
N ASN A 204 -5.25 -8.13 2.41
CA ASN A 204 -6.28 -7.28 2.97
C ASN A 204 -6.15 -5.83 2.46
N HIS A 205 -6.95 -4.92 3.01
CA HIS A 205 -7.02 -3.52 2.63
C HIS A 205 -5.80 -2.66 3.05
N GLU A 206 -4.83 -3.24 3.75
CA GLU A 206 -3.57 -2.55 4.10
C GLU A 206 -2.49 -2.92 3.09
N GLU A 207 -1.88 -1.94 2.44
CA GLU A 207 -0.81 -2.16 1.47
C GLU A 207 0.44 -2.78 2.09
N SER A 208 0.64 -2.63 3.40
CA SER A 208 1.71 -3.31 4.15
C SER A 208 1.53 -4.83 4.24
N SER A 209 0.33 -5.35 3.92
CA SER A 209 0.06 -6.79 3.87
C SER A 209 0.56 -7.47 2.60
N GLY A 210 1.14 -6.71 1.67
CA GLY A 210 1.64 -7.21 0.40
C GLY A 210 2.73 -8.27 0.58
N ILE A 211 2.65 -9.33 -0.21
CA ILE A 211 3.69 -10.36 -0.33
C ILE A 211 4.02 -10.60 -1.79
N ALA A 212 5.28 -10.67 -2.14
CA ALA A 212 5.72 -11.03 -3.48
C ALA A 212 5.70 -12.56 -3.61
N ILE A 213 4.93 -13.08 -4.58
CA ILE A 213 4.60 -14.52 -4.65
C ILE A 213 5.18 -15.24 -5.84
N ARG A 214 5.46 -14.54 -6.94
CA ARG A 214 6.02 -15.14 -8.16
C ARG A 214 6.71 -14.12 -9.05
N CYS A 215 7.68 -14.60 -9.85
CA CYS A 215 8.23 -13.85 -10.97
C CYS A 215 7.35 -14.02 -12.22
N ILE A 216 7.37 -13.02 -13.08
CA ILE A 216 6.73 -13.05 -14.41
C ILE A 216 7.84 -13.23 -15.44
N SER A 217 7.72 -14.24 -16.29
CA SER A 217 8.65 -14.40 -17.41
C SER A 217 8.31 -13.41 -18.52
N GLU A 218 9.29 -12.61 -18.93
CA GLU A 218 9.15 -11.70 -20.09
C GLU A 218 9.61 -12.33 -21.40
N LYS A 219 10.27 -13.49 -21.32
CA LYS A 219 10.81 -14.13 -22.49
C LYS A 219 9.73 -14.93 -23.23
N GLU A 220 9.44 -14.55 -24.47
CA GLU A 220 8.60 -15.32 -25.40
C GLU A 220 9.34 -16.53 -25.99
N GLU A 221 10.24 -17.16 -25.25
CA GLU A 221 10.89 -18.37 -25.73
C GLU A 221 9.86 -19.51 -25.79
N LYS A 222 9.73 -20.11 -26.96
CA LYS A 222 8.89 -21.31 -27.17
C LYS A 222 9.59 -22.52 -26.57
N TYR A 223 9.37 -22.73 -25.26
CA TYR A 223 9.85 -23.95 -24.62
C TYR A 223 8.97 -25.13 -24.98
N GLN A 224 9.61 -26.29 -25.19
CA GLN A 224 8.87 -27.55 -25.29
C GLN A 224 8.27 -27.86 -23.93
N LEU A 225 6.97 -28.22 -23.88
CA LEU A 225 6.23 -28.45 -22.63
C LEU A 225 6.87 -29.52 -21.74
N GLN A 226 7.56 -30.49 -22.33
CA GLN A 226 8.23 -31.58 -21.62
C GLN A 226 9.51 -31.11 -20.90
N ASN A 227 10.16 -30.08 -21.41
CA ASN A 227 11.45 -29.64 -20.90
C ASN A 227 11.27 -28.76 -19.69
N LYS A 228 12.01 -29.05 -18.63
CA LYS A 228 12.08 -28.23 -17.39
C LYS A 228 13.51 -27.76 -17.20
N PHE A 229 13.68 -26.57 -16.67
CA PHE A 229 15.02 -26.07 -16.38
C PHE A 229 15.04 -25.08 -15.25
N VAL A 230 16.22 -24.95 -14.63
CA VAL A 230 16.59 -23.86 -13.74
C VAL A 230 17.84 -23.21 -14.34
N ALA A 231 17.83 -21.88 -14.45
CA ALA A 231 18.96 -21.16 -15.03
C ALA A 231 19.29 -19.93 -14.19
N THR A 232 20.57 -19.52 -14.21
CA THR A 232 21.06 -18.28 -13.62
C THR A 232 21.49 -17.31 -14.73
N PRO A 233 21.48 -15.99 -14.48
CA PRO A 233 21.95 -14.99 -15.47
C PRO A 233 23.40 -15.21 -15.91
N GLU A 234 24.24 -15.75 -15.04
CA GLU A 234 25.65 -16.04 -15.36
C GLU A 234 25.85 -17.30 -16.24
N GLY A 235 24.76 -17.84 -16.79
CA GLY A 235 24.78 -18.93 -17.73
C GLY A 235 24.93 -20.33 -17.12
N GLY A 236 24.71 -20.47 -15.82
CA GLY A 236 24.49 -21.78 -15.20
C GLY A 236 23.09 -22.28 -15.51
N ARG A 237 22.95 -23.56 -15.92
CA ARG A 237 21.66 -24.14 -16.30
C ARG A 237 21.60 -25.63 -15.96
N VAL A 238 20.50 -26.04 -15.36
CA VAL A 238 20.15 -27.45 -15.16
C VAL A 238 18.87 -27.73 -15.92
N GLU A 239 18.88 -28.67 -16.85
CA GLU A 239 17.74 -29.03 -17.70
C GLU A 239 17.34 -30.49 -17.48
N LEU A 240 16.07 -30.69 -17.31
CA LEU A 240 15.40 -31.99 -17.31
C LEU A 240 14.68 -32.12 -18.67
N LEU A 241 15.30 -32.82 -19.58
CA LEU A 241 14.75 -33.10 -20.90
C LEU A 241 14.05 -34.48 -20.89
N SER A 242 13.31 -34.76 -21.94
CA SER A 242 12.60 -36.05 -22.08
C SER A 242 13.52 -37.26 -22.13
N SER A 243 14.78 -37.08 -22.58
CA SER A 243 15.75 -38.15 -22.82
C SER A 243 17.08 -37.94 -22.07
N SER A 244 17.27 -36.79 -21.39
CA SER A 244 18.52 -36.52 -20.71
C SER A 244 18.36 -35.50 -19.58
N LEU A 245 19.32 -35.51 -18.66
CA LEU A 245 19.59 -34.47 -17.67
C LEU A 245 20.87 -33.75 -18.09
N ASN A 246 20.79 -32.43 -18.27
CA ASN A 246 21.93 -31.62 -18.67
C ASN A 246 22.25 -30.59 -17.61
N ILE A 247 23.54 -30.46 -17.26
CA ILE A 247 24.07 -29.38 -16.42
C ILE A 247 25.11 -28.64 -17.26
N THR A 248 24.86 -27.33 -17.45
CA THR A 248 25.73 -26.50 -18.30
C THR A 248 26.19 -25.27 -17.54
N LYS A 249 27.43 -24.84 -17.77
CA LYS A 249 27.97 -23.57 -17.29
C LYS A 249 29.16 -23.15 -18.16
N LYS A 250 29.07 -21.95 -18.77
CA LYS A 250 30.17 -21.33 -19.54
C LYS A 250 30.84 -22.25 -20.55
N GLY A 251 30.08 -23.09 -21.25
CA GLY A 251 30.60 -24.02 -22.25
C GLY A 251 31.00 -25.41 -21.72
N GLU A 252 30.98 -25.62 -20.42
CA GLU A 252 31.10 -26.97 -19.85
C GLU A 252 29.70 -27.62 -19.78
N VAL A 253 29.65 -28.91 -20.13
CA VAL A 253 28.40 -29.69 -20.20
C VAL A 253 28.61 -31.03 -19.52
N MET A 254 27.69 -31.37 -18.62
CA MET A 254 27.48 -32.73 -18.14
C MET A 254 26.13 -33.20 -18.62
N GLU A 255 26.08 -34.29 -19.35
CA GLU A 255 24.86 -34.92 -19.88
C GLU A 255 24.74 -36.34 -19.33
N LEU A 256 23.58 -36.66 -18.78
CA LEU A 256 23.19 -38.02 -18.43
C LEU A 256 21.99 -38.38 -19.30
N SER A 257 22.15 -39.40 -20.15
CA SER A 257 21.09 -39.97 -20.98
C SER A 257 20.83 -41.42 -20.63
N ASP A 258 19.79 -42.02 -21.21
CA ASP A 258 19.44 -43.43 -20.99
C ASP A 258 20.57 -44.39 -21.36
N SER A 259 21.49 -44.00 -22.25
CA SER A 259 22.52 -44.85 -22.79
C SER A 259 23.94 -44.37 -22.49
N SER A 260 24.12 -43.14 -22.03
CA SER A 260 25.47 -42.58 -21.85
C SER A 260 25.51 -41.51 -20.76
N ALA A 261 26.72 -41.31 -20.20
CA ALA A 261 27.08 -40.15 -19.42
C ALA A 261 28.26 -39.46 -20.11
N VAL A 262 28.09 -38.20 -20.44
CA VAL A 262 29.11 -37.41 -21.15
C VAL A 262 29.45 -36.18 -20.30
N TYR A 263 30.75 -35.93 -20.13
CA TYR A 263 31.26 -34.67 -19.63
C TYR A 263 32.10 -34.01 -20.72
N PHE A 264 31.77 -32.77 -21.03
CA PHE A 264 32.53 -31.94 -21.95
C PHE A 264 32.96 -30.67 -21.25
N GLY A 265 34.25 -30.42 -21.17
CA GLY A 265 34.84 -29.25 -20.54
C GLY A 265 36.21 -28.92 -21.06
N GLY A 266 36.60 -27.65 -21.05
CA GLY A 266 37.88 -27.16 -21.53
C GLY A 266 39.02 -27.18 -20.52
N GLY A 267 38.79 -27.69 -19.30
CA GLY A 267 39.72 -27.62 -18.20
C GLY A 267 40.17 -28.97 -17.65
N LYS A 268 40.51 -29.00 -16.38
CA LYS A 268 40.95 -30.17 -15.63
C LYS A 268 39.72 -30.94 -15.10
N VAL A 269 39.71 -32.24 -15.30
CA VAL A 269 38.78 -33.17 -14.65
C VAL A 269 39.50 -33.84 -13.48
N GLU A 270 38.92 -33.76 -12.32
CA GLU A 270 39.44 -34.40 -11.09
C GLU A 270 38.41 -35.39 -10.59
N ILE A 271 38.81 -36.63 -10.36
CA ILE A 271 37.97 -37.69 -9.83
C ILE A 271 38.64 -38.18 -8.52
N GLU A 272 38.00 -37.91 -7.39
CA GLU A 272 38.44 -38.34 -6.09
C GLU A 272 37.47 -39.40 -5.54
N ALA A 273 37.99 -40.47 -4.99
CA ALA A 273 37.19 -41.54 -4.44
C ALA A 273 37.91 -42.19 -3.25
N ASP A 274 37.16 -42.43 -2.18
CA ASP A 274 37.65 -43.13 -0.97
C ASP A 274 37.90 -44.62 -1.20
N GLY A 275 37.62 -45.16 -2.39
CA GLY A 275 37.72 -46.53 -2.78
C GLY A 275 38.39 -46.74 -4.13
N LYS A 276 37.91 -47.72 -4.89
CA LYS A 276 38.47 -48.05 -6.22
C LYS A 276 37.70 -47.34 -7.36
N VAL A 277 38.40 -46.62 -8.20
CA VAL A 277 37.91 -46.17 -9.48
C VAL A 277 38.23 -47.21 -10.53
N LYS A 278 37.23 -47.72 -11.26
CA LYS A 278 37.39 -48.66 -12.37
C LYS A 278 37.02 -48.04 -13.67
N PHE A 279 37.91 -48.04 -14.65
CA PHE A 279 37.61 -47.69 -16.02
C PHE A 279 37.50 -49.01 -16.84
N ASN A 280 36.33 -49.25 -17.42
CA ASN A 280 36.09 -50.38 -18.29
C ASN A 280 35.84 -49.88 -19.71
N ALA A 281 36.64 -50.29 -20.69
CA ALA A 281 36.33 -50.09 -22.09
C ALA A 281 35.77 -51.43 -22.66
N LYS A 282 34.72 -51.31 -23.46
CA LYS A 282 34.20 -52.40 -24.28
C LYS A 282 34.76 -52.31 -25.68
#